data_3f51f7435fa3fef69abab4701f194ac0
#
_entry.id   3f51f7435fa3fef69abab4701f194ac0
#
_cell.length_a   1.000
_cell.length_b   1.000
_cell.length_c   1.000
_cell.angle_alpha   90.00
_cell.angle_beta   90.00
_cell.angle_gamma   90.00
#
_symmetry.space_group_name_H-M   'P 1'
#
loop_
_entity.id
_entity.type
_entity.pdbx_description
1 polymer ?
#
loop_
_entity_poly.entity_id
_entity_poly.type
_entity_poly.pdbx_seq_one_letter_code
_entity_poly.pdbx_strand_id
1 'polypeptide(L)'
;RDLVRSRGLGDVYKRQNQRMLFAKTATMVGMEDFDKVTYPDWETLLRALNRQVAENSTVCLDEFPYLVKSCPSLPSVIQKLLNEKCLKFNLILCGSSQQLMQGYILDRKEPLYGLADEIIRLTPIPVQYIGQALGCDAQKAIEEYAVWGGIPRYWELRADYKDNETAIEKLLLDNKGFLADEPIRLLRDDMRDTVQASTLLSIIGNGANRLSEIAGRVGKEATQITEPLGKLRELGYIRREVPFGEDEKKSKKGIYRINDSLLEFNYRFVAPYKSILELERTETVLSIIKTQFSGYVGECWEHLCRQYVSGNIIDGIVYNMASRWWGKIFTEENKEGAMVELDVVAESIDRKHILIGECKWTNKEDAQRLVNSLEAKIKYLPFIKKGQSVHIMLFLKNEPHNKDAARIIYPSDIVKTE
;
A
#
# COMPACT_ATOMS: atom_id res chain seq x y z
N ARG A 1 -6.56 -7.11 -26.93
CA ARG A 1 -6.80 -8.14 -25.84
C ARG A 1 -5.85 -9.33 -25.91
N ASP A 2 -4.59 -9.20 -26.28
CA ASP A 2 -3.71 -10.38 -26.39
C ASP A 2 -2.41 -10.13 -25.63
N LEU A 3 -2.48 -10.40 -24.29
CA LEU A 3 -1.32 -10.39 -23.40
C LEU A 3 -0.63 -11.75 -23.46
N VAL A 4 0.53 -11.81 -24.09
CA VAL A 4 1.43 -12.96 -23.98
C VAL A 4 2.13 -12.88 -22.62
N ARG A 5 1.70 -13.71 -21.65
CA ARG A 5 2.27 -13.80 -20.31
C ARG A 5 3.26 -14.95 -20.22
N SER A 6 4.53 -14.66 -19.99
CA SER A 6 5.50 -15.66 -19.57
C SER A 6 5.53 -15.68 -18.04
N ARG A 7 4.98 -16.71 -17.39
CA ARG A 7 5.12 -16.92 -15.94
C ARG A 7 6.50 -17.46 -15.64
N GLY A 8 7.29 -16.71 -14.85
CA GLY A 8 8.58 -17.17 -14.35
C GLY A 8 8.39 -18.36 -13.42
N LEU A 9 8.86 -19.52 -13.82
CA LEU A 9 9.09 -20.66 -12.94
C LEU A 9 10.50 -20.52 -12.37
N GLY A 10 10.58 -20.46 -11.07
CA GLY A 10 11.82 -20.32 -10.34
C GLY A 10 12.85 -21.37 -10.69
N ASP A 11 14.06 -20.93 -10.60
CA ASP A 11 15.34 -21.62 -10.60
C ASP A 11 15.60 -22.77 -11.58
N VAL A 12 16.65 -22.59 -12.39
CA VAL A 12 17.48 -23.61 -13.04
C VAL A 12 16.98 -24.19 -14.38
N TYR A 13 15.73 -24.20 -14.72
CA TYR A 13 15.32 -24.65 -16.05
C TYR A 13 15.32 -23.53 -17.11
N LYS A 14 16.49 -22.86 -17.23
CA LYS A 14 17.19 -22.70 -18.50
C LYS A 14 16.54 -21.78 -19.52
N ARG A 15 17.33 -20.77 -19.86
CA ARG A 15 17.15 -19.79 -20.95
C ARG A 15 16.34 -20.31 -22.15
N GLN A 16 16.53 -21.59 -22.50
CA GLN A 16 15.82 -22.25 -23.58
C GLN A 16 14.34 -22.50 -23.24
N ASN A 17 14.03 -22.91 -22.01
CA ASN A 17 12.65 -23.17 -21.59
C ASN A 17 11.82 -21.91 -21.52
N GLN A 18 12.40 -20.77 -21.13
CA GLN A 18 11.68 -19.48 -21.10
C GLN A 18 11.29 -19.06 -22.50
N ARG A 19 12.21 -19.15 -23.47
CA ARG A 19 11.90 -18.85 -24.87
C ARG A 19 10.88 -19.81 -25.45
N MET A 20 10.98 -21.10 -25.11
CA MET A 20 10.01 -22.10 -25.54
C MET A 20 8.61 -21.85 -24.95
N LEU A 21 8.50 -21.48 -23.67
CA LEU A 21 7.23 -21.11 -23.04
C LEU A 21 6.64 -19.84 -23.67
N PHE A 22 7.47 -18.85 -23.93
CA PHE A 22 7.03 -17.66 -24.66
C PHE A 22 6.52 -18.01 -26.06
N ALA A 23 7.25 -18.85 -26.80
CA ALA A 23 6.85 -19.27 -28.13
C ALA A 23 5.51 -20.05 -28.13
N LYS A 24 5.29 -20.94 -27.13
CA LYS A 24 4.00 -21.63 -26.94
C LYS A 24 2.86 -20.65 -26.68
N THR A 25 3.10 -19.65 -25.83
CA THR A 25 2.09 -18.62 -25.55
C THR A 25 1.77 -17.81 -26.81
N ALA A 26 2.79 -17.48 -27.61
CA ALA A 26 2.60 -16.79 -28.90
C ALA A 26 1.73 -17.62 -29.85
N THR A 27 1.94 -18.93 -29.95
CA THR A 27 1.08 -19.82 -30.75
C THR A 27 -0.35 -19.86 -30.22
N MET A 28 -0.56 -19.90 -28.90
CA MET A 28 -1.90 -19.90 -28.29
C MET A 28 -2.71 -18.62 -28.60
N VAL A 29 -2.04 -17.50 -28.85
CA VAL A 29 -2.70 -16.23 -29.21
C VAL A 29 -2.76 -16.00 -30.73
N GLY A 30 -2.54 -17.04 -31.52
CA GLY A 30 -2.80 -17.05 -32.96
C GLY A 30 -1.59 -16.89 -33.87
N MET A 31 -0.35 -16.98 -33.33
CA MET A 31 0.86 -17.00 -34.17
C MET A 31 1.11 -18.43 -34.68
N GLU A 32 0.80 -18.67 -35.93
CA GLU A 32 0.92 -20.00 -36.52
C GLU A 32 2.37 -20.51 -36.43
N ASP A 33 2.51 -21.75 -35.95
CA ASP A 33 3.75 -22.51 -35.92
C ASP A 33 4.94 -21.88 -35.17
N PHE A 34 4.67 -20.82 -34.35
CA PHE A 34 5.73 -20.09 -33.67
C PHE A 34 6.47 -20.95 -32.66
N ASP A 35 5.83 -21.92 -32.02
CA ASP A 35 6.43 -22.88 -31.07
C ASP A 35 7.09 -24.08 -31.75
N LYS A 36 6.91 -24.29 -33.04
CA LYS A 36 7.58 -25.36 -33.81
C LYS A 36 9.03 -24.99 -34.15
N VAL A 37 9.43 -23.73 -33.96
CA VAL A 37 10.78 -23.23 -34.24
C VAL A 37 11.58 -23.12 -32.96
N THR A 38 12.83 -23.57 -32.97
CA THR A 38 13.76 -23.36 -31.87
C THR A 38 14.51 -22.04 -32.04
N TYR A 39 14.35 -21.14 -31.10
CA TYR A 39 15.02 -19.83 -31.10
C TYR A 39 16.32 -19.92 -30.28
N PRO A 40 17.49 -19.66 -30.89
CA PRO A 40 18.79 -19.78 -30.18
C PRO A 40 18.97 -18.71 -29.09
N ASP A 41 18.39 -17.55 -29.29
CA ASP A 41 18.47 -16.40 -28.37
C ASP A 41 17.21 -15.56 -28.40
N TRP A 42 17.13 -14.57 -27.49
CA TRP A 42 16.00 -13.64 -27.36
C TRP A 42 15.90 -12.68 -28.56
N GLU A 43 17.04 -12.28 -29.14
CA GLU A 43 17.03 -11.38 -30.31
C GLU A 43 16.33 -12.05 -31.51
N THR A 44 16.72 -13.28 -31.79
CA THR A 44 16.12 -14.08 -32.88
C THR A 44 14.63 -14.29 -32.66
N LEU A 45 14.22 -14.57 -31.41
CA LEU A 45 12.82 -14.77 -31.05
C LEU A 45 12.03 -13.47 -31.23
N LEU A 46 12.50 -12.34 -30.66
CA LEU A 46 11.79 -11.06 -30.75
C LEU A 46 11.72 -10.54 -32.19
N ARG A 47 12.75 -10.76 -33.01
CA ARG A 47 12.72 -10.44 -34.45
C ARG A 47 11.75 -11.32 -35.24
N ALA A 48 11.63 -12.60 -34.89
CA ALA A 48 10.65 -13.50 -35.50
C ALA A 48 9.21 -13.07 -35.10
N LEU A 49 9.01 -12.76 -33.83
CA LEU A 49 7.76 -12.21 -33.30
C LEU A 49 7.35 -10.94 -34.06
N ASN A 50 8.28 -10.00 -34.22
CA ASN A 50 8.04 -8.72 -34.90
C ASN A 50 7.58 -8.88 -36.36
N ARG A 51 7.94 -10.00 -37.01
CA ARG A 51 7.49 -10.28 -38.38
C ARG A 51 6.06 -10.76 -38.48
N GLN A 52 5.56 -11.44 -37.42
CA GLN A 52 4.24 -12.07 -37.41
C GLN A 52 3.16 -11.22 -36.70
N VAL A 53 3.55 -10.36 -35.75
CA VAL A 53 2.59 -9.50 -35.03
C VAL A 53 2.01 -8.43 -35.94
N ALA A 54 0.75 -8.09 -35.72
CA ALA A 54 0.12 -6.92 -36.33
C ALA A 54 0.74 -5.64 -35.78
N GLU A 55 0.69 -4.56 -36.57
CA GLU A 55 1.14 -3.25 -36.09
C GLU A 55 0.33 -2.79 -34.88
N ASN A 56 1.00 -2.13 -33.94
CA ASN A 56 0.44 -1.66 -32.66
C ASN A 56 -0.04 -2.79 -31.71
N SER A 57 0.34 -4.04 -31.95
CA SER A 57 0.17 -5.10 -30.95
C SER A 57 0.89 -4.77 -29.66
N THR A 58 0.48 -5.37 -28.54
CA THR A 58 1.17 -5.24 -27.25
C THR A 58 1.79 -6.56 -26.84
N VAL A 59 3.08 -6.55 -26.57
CA VAL A 59 3.86 -7.69 -26.05
C VAL A 59 4.29 -7.39 -24.63
N CYS A 60 3.91 -8.26 -23.70
CA CYS A 60 4.26 -8.10 -22.28
C CYS A 60 5.27 -9.19 -21.89
N LEU A 61 6.44 -8.76 -21.38
CA LEU A 61 7.39 -9.63 -20.70
C LEU A 61 7.14 -9.54 -19.20
N ASP A 62 6.35 -10.48 -18.70
CA ASP A 62 6.03 -10.57 -17.28
C ASP A 62 7.20 -11.17 -16.51
N GLU A 63 7.36 -10.73 -15.25
CA GLU A 63 8.48 -11.10 -14.39
C GLU A 63 9.86 -10.88 -15.05
N PHE A 64 9.99 -9.73 -15.70
CA PHE A 64 11.21 -9.32 -16.40
C PHE A 64 12.49 -9.48 -15.58
N PRO A 65 12.54 -9.16 -14.27
CA PRO A 65 13.73 -9.39 -13.45
C PRO A 65 14.22 -10.85 -13.44
N TYR A 66 13.29 -11.81 -13.44
CA TYR A 66 13.67 -13.24 -13.50
C TYR A 66 14.15 -13.64 -14.89
N LEU A 67 13.62 -13.02 -15.95
CA LEU A 67 14.15 -13.22 -17.31
C LEU A 67 15.59 -12.72 -17.40
N VAL A 68 15.88 -11.55 -16.85
CA VAL A 68 17.23 -10.96 -16.83
C VAL A 68 18.17 -11.81 -15.98
N LYS A 69 17.74 -12.29 -14.81
CA LYS A 69 18.54 -13.19 -13.97
C LYS A 69 19.02 -14.44 -14.74
N SER A 70 18.16 -15.00 -15.57
CA SER A 70 18.48 -16.16 -16.41
C SER A 70 19.20 -15.80 -17.71
N CYS A 71 18.98 -14.60 -18.24
CA CYS A 71 19.63 -14.07 -19.44
C CYS A 71 20.08 -12.61 -19.24
N PRO A 72 21.26 -12.38 -18.63
CA PRO A 72 21.76 -11.04 -18.32
C PRO A 72 21.95 -10.12 -19.54
N SER A 73 22.04 -10.68 -20.74
CA SER A 73 22.13 -9.89 -21.99
C SER A 73 20.77 -9.39 -22.51
N LEU A 74 19.66 -9.84 -21.95
CA LEU A 74 18.31 -9.47 -22.44
C LEU A 74 18.05 -7.96 -22.44
N PRO A 75 18.43 -7.17 -21.41
CA PRO A 75 18.29 -5.71 -21.45
C PRO A 75 19.01 -5.07 -22.64
N SER A 76 20.24 -5.51 -22.94
CA SER A 76 21.02 -5.03 -24.08
C SER A 76 20.42 -5.42 -25.44
N VAL A 77 19.81 -6.61 -25.53
CA VAL A 77 19.07 -7.02 -26.73
C VAL A 77 17.87 -6.11 -26.96
N ILE A 78 17.10 -5.84 -25.91
CA ILE A 78 15.93 -4.94 -25.99
C ILE A 78 16.39 -3.52 -26.36
N GLN A 79 17.44 -2.99 -25.74
CA GLN A 79 18.03 -1.70 -26.07
C GLN A 79 18.36 -1.62 -27.56
N LYS A 80 19.03 -2.65 -28.10
CA LYS A 80 19.40 -2.70 -29.51
C LYS A 80 18.16 -2.61 -30.42
N LEU A 81 17.13 -3.44 -30.13
CA LEU A 81 15.90 -3.47 -30.94
C LEU A 81 15.13 -2.14 -30.90
N LEU A 82 15.07 -1.49 -29.72
CA LEU A 82 14.43 -0.19 -29.57
C LEU A 82 15.21 0.91 -30.35
N ASN A 83 16.55 0.90 -30.27
CA ASN A 83 17.39 1.86 -30.99
C ASN A 83 17.31 1.71 -32.52
N GLU A 84 17.11 0.49 -33.01
CA GLU A 84 16.87 0.23 -34.42
C GLU A 84 15.51 0.73 -34.91
N LYS A 85 14.60 1.08 -33.99
CA LYS A 85 13.22 1.56 -34.30
C LYS A 85 12.46 0.63 -35.25
N CYS A 86 12.70 -0.68 -35.14
CA CYS A 86 12.14 -1.68 -36.06
C CYS A 86 10.96 -2.46 -35.46
N LEU A 87 10.64 -2.25 -34.17
CA LEU A 87 9.54 -2.95 -33.52
C LEU A 87 8.18 -2.40 -33.98
N LYS A 88 7.29 -3.28 -34.40
CA LYS A 88 5.91 -3.00 -34.77
C LYS A 88 4.94 -3.06 -33.61
N PHE A 89 5.40 -3.53 -32.45
CA PHE A 89 4.60 -3.72 -31.24
C PHE A 89 5.07 -2.84 -30.09
N ASN A 90 4.17 -2.52 -29.20
CA ASN A 90 4.46 -1.89 -27.94
C ASN A 90 5.00 -2.94 -26.95
N LEU A 91 6.13 -2.66 -26.32
CA LEU A 91 6.75 -3.56 -25.36
C LEU A 91 6.45 -3.12 -23.94
N ILE A 92 5.84 -4.01 -23.14
CA ILE A 92 5.63 -3.82 -21.72
C ILE A 92 6.58 -4.75 -20.96
N LEU A 93 7.36 -4.18 -20.05
CA LEU A 93 8.19 -4.92 -19.11
C LEU A 93 7.56 -4.78 -17.73
N CYS A 94 7.18 -5.88 -17.10
CA CYS A 94 6.63 -5.84 -15.75
C CYS A 94 7.35 -6.83 -14.83
N GLY A 95 7.26 -6.57 -13.52
CA GLY A 95 7.86 -7.43 -12.51
C GLY A 95 7.37 -7.04 -11.12
N SER A 96 7.28 -8.04 -10.25
CA SER A 96 6.81 -7.89 -8.88
C SER A 96 7.83 -7.18 -7.97
N SER A 97 9.13 -7.32 -8.23
CA SER A 97 10.16 -6.66 -7.44
C SER A 97 10.43 -5.24 -7.88
N GLN A 98 9.97 -4.26 -7.10
CA GLN A 98 10.20 -2.83 -7.35
C GLN A 98 11.70 -2.50 -7.40
N GLN A 99 12.50 -3.06 -6.49
CA GLN A 99 13.94 -2.80 -6.42
C GLN A 99 14.64 -3.22 -7.72
N LEU A 100 14.35 -4.42 -8.22
CA LEU A 100 14.99 -4.93 -9.43
C LEU A 100 14.52 -4.16 -10.67
N MET A 101 13.21 -3.88 -10.78
CA MET A 101 12.68 -3.10 -11.90
C MET A 101 13.27 -1.70 -11.94
N GLN A 102 13.34 -1.01 -10.80
CA GLN A 102 14.00 0.31 -10.71
C GLN A 102 15.48 0.24 -11.07
N GLY A 103 16.19 -0.80 -10.63
CA GLY A 103 17.58 -1.04 -11.00
C GLY A 103 17.76 -1.08 -12.52
N TYR A 104 16.96 -1.88 -13.23
CA TYR A 104 17.11 -2.03 -14.68
C TYR A 104 16.68 -0.80 -15.50
N ILE A 105 15.73 -0.02 -15.03
CA ILE A 105 15.10 1.08 -15.79
C ILE A 105 15.66 2.45 -15.40
N LEU A 106 15.99 2.67 -14.12
CA LEU A 106 16.34 4.00 -13.59
C LEU A 106 17.84 4.17 -13.28
N ASP A 107 18.63 3.09 -13.23
CA ASP A 107 20.08 3.22 -13.06
C ASP A 107 20.72 3.63 -14.38
N ARG A 108 21.48 4.73 -14.34
CA ARG A 108 22.20 5.29 -15.53
C ARG A 108 23.21 4.33 -16.17
N LYS A 109 23.62 3.29 -15.46
CA LYS A 109 24.57 2.28 -15.94
C LYS A 109 23.89 1.15 -16.70
N GLU A 110 22.59 1.04 -16.59
CA GLU A 110 21.82 -0.05 -17.19
C GLU A 110 21.39 0.25 -18.63
N PRO A 111 21.33 -0.78 -19.49
CA PRO A 111 21.02 -0.61 -20.91
C PRO A 111 19.67 0.05 -21.20
N LEU A 112 18.67 -0.14 -20.34
CA LEU A 112 17.31 0.37 -20.56
C LEU A 112 17.08 1.78 -19.97
N TYR A 113 18.11 2.39 -19.39
CA TYR A 113 17.98 3.72 -18.84
C TYR A 113 17.53 4.75 -19.91
N GLY A 114 16.46 5.47 -19.60
CA GLY A 114 15.92 6.54 -20.45
C GLY A 114 15.24 6.06 -21.74
N LEU A 115 14.99 4.76 -21.91
CA LEU A 115 14.32 4.21 -23.09
C LEU A 115 12.81 3.95 -22.87
N ALA A 116 12.33 4.00 -21.64
CA ALA A 116 10.92 3.86 -21.36
C ALA A 116 10.18 5.15 -21.68
N ASP A 117 9.13 5.08 -22.48
CA ASP A 117 8.22 6.19 -22.76
C ASP A 117 7.35 6.48 -21.52
N GLU A 118 6.97 5.44 -20.79
CA GLU A 118 6.15 5.54 -19.60
C GLU A 118 6.60 4.55 -18.51
N ILE A 119 6.61 5.00 -17.26
CA ILE A 119 6.91 4.18 -16.08
C ILE A 119 5.70 4.19 -15.16
N ILE A 120 4.98 3.07 -15.12
CA ILE A 120 3.76 2.93 -14.33
C ILE A 120 4.11 2.22 -13.01
N ARG A 121 3.83 2.91 -11.90
CA ARG A 121 3.82 2.29 -10.57
C ARG A 121 2.39 1.93 -10.22
N LEU A 122 2.09 0.63 -10.19
CA LEU A 122 0.80 0.17 -9.71
C LEU A 122 0.71 0.39 -8.21
N THR A 123 -0.29 1.15 -7.79
CA THR A 123 -0.65 1.34 -6.39
C THR A 123 -1.77 0.38 -6.02
N PRO A 124 -1.95 0.06 -4.72
CA PRO A 124 -3.12 -0.68 -4.27
C PRO A 124 -4.42 -0.04 -4.77
N ILE A 125 -5.38 -0.88 -5.15
CA ILE A 125 -6.69 -0.40 -5.61
C ILE A 125 -7.38 0.32 -4.44
N PRO A 126 -7.94 1.53 -4.67
CA PRO A 126 -8.61 2.29 -3.64
C PRO A 126 -9.84 1.59 -3.05
N VAL A 127 -10.20 1.95 -1.81
CA VAL A 127 -11.27 1.32 -1.03
C VAL A 127 -12.64 1.34 -1.71
N GLN A 128 -12.93 2.32 -2.57
CA GLN A 128 -14.21 2.43 -3.26
C GLN A 128 -14.55 1.20 -4.13
N TYR A 129 -13.55 0.48 -4.62
CA TYR A 129 -13.78 -0.66 -5.49
C TYR A 129 -14.01 -1.99 -4.75
N ILE A 130 -13.62 -2.11 -3.48
CA ILE A 130 -13.81 -3.36 -2.72
C ILE A 130 -15.28 -3.61 -2.43
N GLY A 131 -16.07 -2.57 -2.23
CA GLY A 131 -17.52 -2.67 -2.04
C GLY A 131 -18.22 -3.30 -3.25
N GLN A 132 -17.82 -2.91 -4.46
CA GLN A 132 -18.31 -3.50 -5.71
C GLN A 132 -17.84 -4.95 -5.88
N ALA A 133 -16.56 -5.22 -5.61
CA ALA A 133 -15.95 -6.54 -5.76
C ALA A 133 -16.56 -7.59 -4.83
N LEU A 134 -16.92 -7.20 -3.60
CA LEU A 134 -17.47 -8.11 -2.57
C LEU A 134 -18.97 -7.96 -2.36
N GLY A 135 -19.65 -7.06 -3.08
CA GLY A 135 -21.10 -6.84 -2.96
C GLY A 135 -21.53 -6.39 -1.57
N CYS A 136 -20.77 -5.52 -0.91
CA CYS A 136 -21.02 -5.08 0.45
C CYS A 136 -21.24 -3.57 0.58
N ASP A 137 -21.88 -3.14 1.68
CA ASP A 137 -22.09 -1.73 1.99
C ASP A 137 -20.78 -1.01 2.34
N ALA A 138 -20.82 0.32 2.39
CA ALA A 138 -19.64 1.15 2.60
C ALA A 138 -18.94 0.90 3.94
N GLN A 139 -19.66 0.60 5.02
CA GLN A 139 -19.05 0.29 6.32
C GLN A 139 -18.28 -1.03 6.25
N LYS A 140 -18.92 -2.06 5.70
CA LYS A 140 -18.26 -3.36 5.49
C LYS A 140 -17.09 -3.24 4.52
N ALA A 141 -17.21 -2.42 3.46
CA ALA A 141 -16.11 -2.18 2.54
C ALA A 141 -14.85 -1.64 3.25
N ILE A 142 -15.02 -0.74 4.23
CA ILE A 142 -13.90 -0.24 5.05
C ILE A 142 -13.36 -1.33 5.98
N GLU A 143 -14.23 -2.14 6.60
CA GLU A 143 -13.83 -3.25 7.44
C GLU A 143 -13.06 -4.34 6.65
N GLU A 144 -13.50 -4.65 5.44
CA GLU A 144 -12.80 -5.54 4.51
C GLU A 144 -11.45 -4.95 4.08
N TYR A 145 -11.43 -3.67 3.69
CA TYR A 145 -10.22 -2.99 3.24
C TYR A 145 -9.15 -2.90 4.34
N ALA A 146 -9.56 -2.76 5.59
CA ALA A 146 -8.64 -2.76 6.72
C ALA A 146 -7.86 -4.07 6.85
N VAL A 147 -8.43 -5.20 6.41
CA VAL A 147 -7.77 -6.51 6.44
C VAL A 147 -7.05 -6.81 5.12
N TRP A 148 -7.75 -6.70 4.00
CA TRP A 148 -7.29 -7.19 2.70
C TRP A 148 -6.59 -6.11 1.85
N GLY A 149 -6.69 -4.84 2.25
CA GLY A 149 -6.12 -3.71 1.50
C GLY A 149 -6.63 -3.62 0.07
N GLY A 150 -5.78 -3.11 -0.83
CA GLY A 150 -6.11 -2.89 -2.23
C GLY A 150 -5.44 -3.88 -3.20
N ILE A 151 -5.15 -5.11 -2.78
CA ILE A 151 -4.53 -6.13 -3.63
C ILE A 151 -5.63 -7.04 -4.21
N PRO A 152 -5.86 -7.04 -5.55
CA PRO A 152 -6.96 -7.79 -6.17
C PRO A 152 -6.96 -9.28 -5.82
N ARG A 153 -5.78 -9.89 -5.73
CA ARG A 153 -5.67 -11.32 -5.40
C ARG A 153 -6.23 -11.66 -4.03
N TYR A 154 -6.10 -10.75 -3.06
CA TYR A 154 -6.68 -10.97 -1.73
C TYR A 154 -8.19 -10.87 -1.75
N TRP A 155 -8.74 -9.99 -2.60
CA TRP A 155 -10.21 -9.90 -2.79
C TRP A 155 -10.79 -11.13 -3.45
N GLU A 156 -10.12 -11.69 -4.47
CA GLU A 156 -10.50 -12.95 -5.10
C GLU A 156 -10.57 -14.08 -4.06
N LEU A 157 -9.51 -14.25 -3.27
CA LEU A 157 -9.46 -15.28 -2.22
C LEU A 157 -10.52 -15.04 -1.14
N ARG A 158 -10.74 -13.78 -0.75
CA ARG A 158 -11.76 -13.41 0.22
C ARG A 158 -13.17 -13.72 -0.28
N ALA A 159 -13.46 -13.51 -1.55
CA ALA A 159 -14.77 -13.72 -2.16
C ALA A 159 -15.25 -15.18 -2.10
N ASP A 160 -14.35 -16.15 -1.95
CA ASP A 160 -14.68 -17.57 -1.80
C ASP A 160 -15.35 -17.89 -0.47
N TYR A 161 -15.38 -16.95 0.49
CA TYR A 161 -15.94 -17.14 1.83
C TYR A 161 -17.16 -16.26 2.06
N LYS A 162 -18.09 -16.75 2.89
CA LYS A 162 -19.38 -16.09 3.18
C LYS A 162 -19.24 -14.72 3.83
N ASP A 163 -18.23 -14.55 4.70
CA ASP A 163 -17.99 -13.32 5.48
C ASP A 163 -16.50 -13.13 5.81
N ASN A 164 -16.16 -11.92 6.25
CA ASN A 164 -14.79 -11.52 6.60
C ASN A 164 -14.17 -12.39 7.70
N GLU A 165 -14.96 -12.73 8.72
CA GLU A 165 -14.50 -13.54 9.85
C GLU A 165 -14.07 -14.94 9.41
N THR A 166 -14.90 -15.61 8.60
CA THR A 166 -14.57 -16.93 8.04
C THR A 166 -13.35 -16.89 7.14
N ALA A 167 -13.21 -15.82 6.34
CA ALA A 167 -12.04 -15.65 5.49
C ALA A 167 -10.76 -15.43 6.31
N ILE A 168 -10.80 -14.59 7.34
CA ILE A 168 -9.69 -14.39 8.28
C ILE A 168 -9.29 -15.73 8.89
N GLU A 169 -10.25 -16.48 9.42
CA GLU A 169 -9.99 -17.79 10.03
C GLU A 169 -9.26 -18.73 9.06
N LYS A 170 -9.80 -18.90 7.86
CA LYS A 170 -9.32 -19.90 6.89
C LYS A 170 -8.08 -19.48 6.10
N LEU A 171 -7.92 -18.18 5.81
CA LEU A 171 -6.82 -17.69 4.98
C LEU A 171 -5.60 -17.27 5.82
N LEU A 172 -5.82 -16.73 7.04
CA LEU A 172 -4.77 -16.10 7.83
C LEU A 172 -4.44 -16.84 9.14
N LEU A 173 -5.47 -17.42 9.83
CA LEU A 173 -5.27 -18.07 11.13
C LEU A 173 -5.02 -19.56 11.02
N ASP A 174 -5.51 -20.22 9.98
CA ASP A 174 -5.18 -21.62 9.70
C ASP A 174 -3.73 -21.71 9.20
N ASN A 175 -2.91 -22.53 9.83
CA ASN A 175 -1.50 -22.74 9.42
C ASN A 175 -1.35 -23.27 7.99
N LYS A 176 -2.42 -23.85 7.42
CA LYS A 176 -2.51 -24.29 6.03
C LYS A 176 -3.18 -23.25 5.12
N GLY A 177 -3.58 -22.11 5.69
CA GLY A 177 -4.22 -21.02 4.99
C GLY A 177 -3.32 -20.45 3.89
N PHE A 178 -3.90 -20.13 2.74
CA PHE A 178 -3.14 -19.69 1.57
C PHE A 178 -2.29 -18.44 1.85
N LEU A 179 -2.74 -17.56 2.73
CA LEU A 179 -2.08 -16.30 3.08
C LEU A 179 -1.32 -16.35 4.43
N ALA A 180 -1.27 -17.52 5.11
CA ALA A 180 -0.58 -17.65 6.39
C ALA A 180 0.90 -17.25 6.34
N ASP A 181 1.61 -17.60 5.25
CA ASP A 181 3.02 -17.29 5.03
C ASP A 181 3.24 -16.10 4.07
N GLU A 182 2.18 -15.39 3.68
CA GLU A 182 2.27 -14.31 2.70
C GLU A 182 3.27 -13.22 3.10
N PRO A 183 3.32 -12.74 4.37
CA PRO A 183 4.29 -11.72 4.77
C PRO A 183 5.74 -12.13 4.54
N ILE A 184 6.07 -13.40 4.79
CA ILE A 184 7.43 -13.90 4.58
C ILE A 184 7.72 -14.05 3.09
N ARG A 185 6.74 -14.48 2.29
CA ARG A 185 6.89 -14.58 0.81
C ARG A 185 7.18 -13.23 0.19
N LEU A 186 6.41 -12.19 0.54
CA LEU A 186 6.61 -10.82 0.05
C LEU A 186 8.01 -10.30 0.40
N LEU A 187 8.43 -10.45 1.65
CA LEU A 187 9.75 -9.98 2.07
C LEU A 187 10.91 -10.74 1.41
N ARG A 188 10.73 -12.02 1.09
CA ARG A 188 11.80 -12.85 0.49
C ARG A 188 12.16 -12.39 -0.92
N ASP A 189 11.21 -11.85 -1.65
CA ASP A 189 11.44 -11.38 -3.01
C ASP A 189 12.17 -10.03 -3.05
N ASP A 190 11.97 -9.18 -2.03
CA ASP A 190 12.45 -7.80 -2.01
C ASP A 190 13.61 -7.56 -1.02
N MET A 191 13.80 -8.42 -0.02
CA MET A 191 14.76 -8.18 1.06
C MET A 191 15.83 -9.26 1.13
N ARG A 192 17.09 -8.82 1.28
CA ARG A 192 18.23 -9.75 1.54
C ARG A 192 18.15 -10.35 2.94
N ASP A 193 17.82 -9.55 3.94
CA ASP A 193 17.64 -9.97 5.33
C ASP A 193 16.15 -9.90 5.69
N THR A 194 15.46 -11.00 5.40
CA THR A 194 14.02 -11.16 5.70
C THR A 194 13.73 -11.24 7.19
N VAL A 195 14.68 -11.75 7.99
CA VAL A 195 14.53 -11.88 9.45
C VAL A 195 14.50 -10.48 10.09
N GLN A 196 15.47 -9.63 9.73
CA GLN A 196 15.52 -8.26 10.24
C GLN A 196 14.28 -7.47 9.80
N ALA A 197 13.88 -7.58 8.53
CA ALA A 197 12.70 -6.90 7.99
C ALA A 197 11.42 -7.33 8.74
N SER A 198 11.20 -8.64 8.90
CA SER A 198 10.05 -9.17 9.63
C SER A 198 10.05 -8.75 11.10
N THR A 199 11.22 -8.72 11.76
CA THR A 199 11.35 -8.25 13.14
C THR A 199 10.94 -6.77 13.27
N LEU A 200 11.41 -5.90 12.36
CA LEU A 200 11.04 -4.49 12.37
C LEU A 200 9.54 -4.28 12.14
N LEU A 201 8.96 -4.98 11.17
CA LEU A 201 7.53 -4.92 10.90
C LEU A 201 6.70 -5.45 12.08
N SER A 202 7.14 -6.53 12.73
CA SER A 202 6.49 -7.05 13.94
C SER A 202 6.49 -6.03 15.08
N ILE A 203 7.60 -5.35 15.30
CA ILE A 203 7.72 -4.32 16.35
C ILE A 203 6.81 -3.13 16.04
N ILE A 204 6.75 -2.70 14.77
CA ILE A 204 5.89 -1.59 14.33
C ILE A 204 4.40 -1.99 14.43
N GLY A 205 4.03 -3.17 13.94
CA GLY A 205 2.66 -3.70 14.01
C GLY A 205 2.16 -3.88 15.44
N ASN A 206 3.08 -4.13 16.39
CA ASN A 206 2.79 -4.19 17.83
C ASN A 206 2.92 -2.82 18.55
N GLY A 207 2.83 -1.71 17.81
CA GLY A 207 2.62 -0.36 18.32
C GLY A 207 3.87 0.46 18.61
N ALA A 208 5.10 -0.09 18.51
CA ALA A 208 6.31 0.71 18.59
C ALA A 208 6.53 1.44 17.27
N ASN A 209 6.29 2.73 17.25
CA ASN A 209 6.30 3.49 16.01
C ASN A 209 7.39 4.58 15.93
N ARG A 210 8.05 4.94 17.05
CA ARG A 210 9.15 5.90 17.05
C ARG A 210 10.50 5.21 16.87
N LEU A 211 11.41 5.85 16.15
CA LEU A 211 12.74 5.30 15.88
C LEU A 211 13.46 4.80 17.16
N SER A 212 13.44 5.60 18.24
CA SER A 212 14.06 5.24 19.51
C SER A 212 13.39 4.03 20.18
N GLU A 213 12.08 3.93 20.08
CA GLU A 213 11.30 2.84 20.65
C GLU A 213 11.53 1.53 19.87
N ILE A 214 11.54 1.62 18.54
CA ILE A 214 11.87 0.48 17.66
C ILE A 214 13.29 -0.01 17.97
N ALA A 215 14.26 0.91 18.03
CA ALA A 215 15.66 0.59 18.33
C ALA A 215 15.80 -0.10 19.70
N GLY A 216 15.13 0.43 20.74
CA GLY A 216 15.12 -0.16 22.07
C GLY A 216 14.56 -1.58 22.09
N ARG A 217 13.44 -1.85 21.36
CA ARG A 217 12.86 -3.20 21.29
C ARG A 217 13.70 -4.19 20.47
N VAL A 218 14.43 -3.71 19.46
CA VAL A 218 15.38 -4.53 18.70
C VAL A 218 16.66 -4.80 19.48
N GLY A 219 16.97 -3.99 20.51
CA GLY A 219 18.26 -4.04 21.23
C GLY A 219 19.42 -3.52 20.41
N LYS A 220 19.20 -2.55 19.53
CA LYS A 220 20.20 -1.93 18.65
C LYS A 220 20.16 -0.41 18.78
N GLU A 221 21.29 0.24 18.40
CA GLU A 221 21.32 1.68 18.26
C GLU A 221 20.43 2.18 17.11
N ALA A 222 19.83 3.37 17.26
CA ALA A 222 18.97 3.96 16.25
C ALA A 222 19.65 4.08 14.86
N THR A 223 20.95 4.33 14.83
CA THR A 223 21.77 4.41 13.62
C THR A 223 21.80 3.10 12.83
N GLN A 224 21.81 1.98 13.54
CA GLN A 224 21.90 0.63 12.92
C GLN A 224 20.58 0.18 12.28
N ILE A 225 19.43 0.75 12.70
CA ILE A 225 18.13 0.41 12.15
C ILE A 225 17.61 1.42 11.12
N THR A 226 18.28 2.58 10.99
CA THR A 226 17.86 3.64 10.05
C THR A 226 17.90 3.19 8.60
N GLU A 227 18.96 2.51 8.18
CA GLU A 227 19.09 1.99 6.82
C GLU A 227 18.04 0.91 6.50
N PRO A 228 17.86 -0.16 7.33
CA PRO A 228 16.77 -1.14 7.13
C PRO A 228 15.37 -0.51 7.08
N LEU A 229 15.07 0.45 7.96
CA LEU A 229 13.79 1.17 7.91
C LEU A 229 13.67 2.03 6.64
N GLY A 230 14.76 2.66 6.22
CA GLY A 230 14.84 3.40 4.97
C GLY A 230 14.49 2.51 3.78
N LYS A 231 15.04 1.31 3.74
CA LYS A 231 14.76 0.34 2.68
C LYS A 231 13.32 -0.16 2.69
N LEU A 232 12.77 -0.50 3.86
CA LEU A 232 11.36 -0.88 3.98
C LEU A 232 10.43 0.25 3.52
N ARG A 233 10.79 1.51 3.75
CA ARG A 233 10.05 2.67 3.28
C ARG A 233 10.16 2.85 1.76
N GLU A 234 11.35 2.72 1.19
CA GLU A 234 11.60 2.80 -0.24
C GLU A 234 10.79 1.76 -1.02
N LEU A 235 10.70 0.54 -0.48
CA LEU A 235 9.92 -0.57 -1.03
C LEU A 235 8.41 -0.45 -0.74
N GLY A 236 7.98 0.55 0.04
CA GLY A 236 6.58 0.80 0.31
C GLY A 236 5.95 -0.07 1.41
N TYR A 237 6.73 -0.89 2.13
CA TYR A 237 6.22 -1.70 3.25
C TYR A 237 5.81 -0.87 4.45
N ILE A 238 6.52 0.23 4.69
CA ILE A 238 6.21 1.19 5.75
C ILE A 238 6.17 2.60 5.19
N ARG A 239 5.41 3.47 5.85
CA ARG A 239 5.45 4.91 5.65
C ARG A 239 5.95 5.60 6.91
N ARG A 240 6.51 6.79 6.74
CA ARG A 240 6.91 7.66 7.84
C ARG A 240 5.97 8.86 7.86
N GLU A 241 5.32 9.07 8.97
CA GLU A 241 4.43 10.21 9.22
C GLU A 241 5.14 11.20 10.15
N VAL A 242 4.93 12.49 9.90
CA VAL A 242 5.40 13.59 10.78
C VAL A 242 4.22 14.50 11.11
N PRO A 243 4.25 15.25 12.23
CA PRO A 243 3.18 16.18 12.55
C PRO A 243 2.98 17.18 11.41
N PHE A 244 1.72 17.55 11.15
CA PHE A 244 1.39 18.59 10.17
C PHE A 244 2.27 19.83 10.36
N GLY A 245 2.79 20.36 9.25
CA GLY A 245 3.66 21.54 9.23
C GLY A 245 5.13 21.27 9.50
N GLU A 246 5.52 20.03 9.84
CA GLU A 246 6.94 19.67 9.99
C GLU A 246 7.54 19.11 8.69
N ASP A 247 8.81 19.39 8.47
CA ASP A 247 9.58 18.83 7.32
C ASP A 247 9.87 17.34 7.57
N GLU A 248 9.46 16.48 6.64
CA GLU A 248 9.60 15.03 6.78
C GLU A 248 11.05 14.58 6.98
N LYS A 249 12.03 15.25 6.34
CA LYS A 249 13.44 14.88 6.41
C LYS A 249 14.10 15.34 7.71
N LYS A 250 13.63 16.45 8.28
CA LYS A 250 14.26 17.11 9.45
C LYS A 250 13.59 16.78 10.77
N SER A 251 12.31 16.41 10.75
CA SER A 251 11.55 16.16 11.98
C SER A 251 12.11 14.97 12.75
N LYS A 252 12.31 15.16 14.06
CA LYS A 252 12.67 14.11 15.02
C LYS A 252 11.43 13.42 15.63
N LYS A 253 10.23 13.90 15.29
CA LYS A 253 8.96 13.37 15.82
C LYS A 253 8.32 12.33 14.90
N GLY A 254 8.99 11.93 13.82
CA GLY A 254 8.46 10.98 12.87
C GLY A 254 8.11 9.64 13.50
N ILE A 255 6.98 9.08 13.06
CA ILE A 255 6.52 7.74 13.42
C ILE A 255 6.48 6.87 12.18
N TYR A 256 6.67 5.57 12.35
CA TYR A 256 6.61 4.57 11.30
C TYR A 256 5.30 3.78 11.41
N ARG A 257 4.66 3.53 10.30
CA ARG A 257 3.44 2.72 10.17
C ARG A 257 3.61 1.72 9.03
N ILE A 258 3.06 0.54 9.17
CA ILE A 258 2.96 -0.41 8.06
C ILE A 258 2.00 0.18 7.03
N ASN A 259 2.31 -0.01 5.76
CA ASN A 259 1.55 0.60 4.67
C ASN A 259 0.57 -0.37 4.00
N ASP A 260 0.86 -1.65 4.08
CA ASP A 260 0.01 -2.73 3.55
C ASP A 260 -0.93 -3.25 4.65
N SER A 261 -2.24 -3.30 4.37
CA SER A 261 -3.26 -3.70 5.35
C SER A 261 -3.10 -5.15 5.79
N LEU A 262 -2.81 -6.08 4.85
CA LEU A 262 -2.63 -7.49 5.18
C LEU A 262 -1.41 -7.71 6.09
N LEU A 263 -0.31 -7.01 5.81
CA LEU A 263 0.88 -7.05 6.65
C LEU A 263 0.62 -6.45 8.02
N GLU A 264 -0.08 -5.31 8.10
CA GLU A 264 -0.43 -4.67 9.36
C GLU A 264 -1.32 -5.60 10.19
N PHE A 265 -2.35 -6.20 9.59
CA PHE A 265 -3.21 -7.18 10.24
C PHE A 265 -2.43 -8.41 10.72
N ASN A 266 -1.55 -8.95 9.87
CA ASN A 266 -0.75 -10.11 10.22
C ASN A 266 0.18 -9.84 11.40
N TYR A 267 0.96 -8.76 11.36
CA TYR A 267 1.91 -8.44 12.43
C TYR A 267 1.23 -8.02 13.74
N ARG A 268 -0.01 -7.56 13.68
CA ARG A 268 -0.79 -7.20 14.87
C ARG A 268 -1.54 -8.38 15.48
N PHE A 269 -2.11 -9.26 14.66
CA PHE A 269 -3.06 -10.28 15.13
C PHE A 269 -2.67 -11.74 14.86
N VAL A 270 -1.80 -12.00 13.92
CA VAL A 270 -1.39 -13.37 13.56
C VAL A 270 -0.03 -13.70 14.15
N ALA A 271 0.98 -12.91 13.81
CA ALA A 271 2.36 -13.15 14.22
C ALA A 271 2.57 -13.25 15.74
N PRO A 272 1.94 -12.40 16.59
CA PRO A 272 2.09 -12.50 18.05
C PRO A 272 1.52 -13.78 18.65
N TYR A 273 0.57 -14.40 17.96
CA TYR A 273 -0.14 -15.59 18.45
C TYR A 273 0.21 -16.86 17.67
N LYS A 274 1.33 -16.83 16.92
CA LYS A 274 1.72 -17.96 16.08
C LYS A 274 1.79 -19.30 16.84
N SER A 275 2.35 -19.30 18.05
CA SER A 275 2.41 -20.51 18.88
C SER A 275 1.04 -21.07 19.27
N ILE A 276 0.04 -20.19 19.44
CA ILE A 276 -1.34 -20.58 19.75
C ILE A 276 -2.00 -21.19 18.52
N LEU A 277 -1.73 -20.58 17.34
CA LEU A 277 -2.22 -21.09 16.06
C LEU A 277 -1.60 -22.43 15.69
N GLU A 278 -0.31 -22.65 16.00
CA GLU A 278 0.36 -23.95 15.84
C GLU A 278 -0.29 -25.07 16.68
N LEU A 279 -0.95 -24.71 17.79
CA LEU A 279 -1.76 -25.62 18.61
C LEU A 279 -3.22 -25.75 18.11
N GLU A 280 -3.52 -25.25 16.90
CA GLU A 280 -4.85 -25.25 16.27
C GLU A 280 -5.93 -24.52 17.10
N ARG A 281 -5.54 -23.53 17.93
CA ARG A 281 -6.45 -22.74 18.78
C ARG A 281 -6.91 -21.45 18.05
N THR A 282 -7.38 -21.56 16.83
CA THR A 282 -7.82 -20.43 15.98
C THR A 282 -8.93 -19.60 16.60
N GLU A 283 -9.92 -20.25 17.28
CA GLU A 283 -11.03 -19.56 17.95
C GLU A 283 -10.56 -18.58 19.03
N THR A 284 -9.48 -18.93 19.76
CA THR A 284 -8.91 -18.04 20.78
C THR A 284 -8.39 -16.76 20.16
N VAL A 285 -7.64 -16.87 19.07
CA VAL A 285 -7.07 -15.70 18.35
C VAL A 285 -8.20 -14.89 17.70
N LEU A 286 -9.19 -15.56 17.11
CA LEU A 286 -10.37 -14.91 16.53
C LEU A 286 -11.15 -14.09 17.57
N SER A 287 -11.30 -14.59 18.80
CA SER A 287 -11.92 -13.85 19.89
C SER A 287 -11.15 -12.58 20.28
N ILE A 288 -9.81 -12.65 20.27
CA ILE A 288 -8.95 -11.48 20.50
C ILE A 288 -9.15 -10.45 19.38
N ILE A 289 -9.14 -10.91 18.13
CA ILE A 289 -9.38 -10.04 16.97
C ILE A 289 -10.73 -9.33 17.12
N LYS A 290 -11.81 -10.05 17.39
CA LYS A 290 -13.16 -9.46 17.56
C LYS A 290 -13.18 -8.32 18.58
N THR A 291 -12.49 -8.49 19.69
CA THR A 291 -12.44 -7.48 20.76
C THR A 291 -11.72 -6.20 20.32
N GLN A 292 -10.70 -6.32 19.49
CA GLN A 292 -9.86 -5.21 19.07
C GLN A 292 -10.19 -4.67 17.67
N PHE A 293 -11.05 -5.35 16.92
CA PHE A 293 -11.27 -5.09 15.49
C PHE A 293 -11.81 -3.68 15.21
N SER A 294 -12.76 -3.20 16.01
CA SER A 294 -13.28 -1.84 15.81
C SER A 294 -12.21 -0.75 15.97
N GLY A 295 -11.32 -0.89 16.96
CA GLY A 295 -10.19 0.03 17.14
C GLY A 295 -9.20 -0.05 15.98
N TYR A 296 -8.92 -1.27 15.49
CA TYR A 296 -8.05 -1.51 14.34
C TYR A 296 -8.61 -0.88 13.06
N VAL A 297 -9.89 -1.06 12.77
CA VAL A 297 -10.57 -0.43 11.64
C VAL A 297 -10.57 1.10 11.79
N GLY A 298 -10.67 1.61 13.02
CA GLY A 298 -10.56 3.04 13.31
C GLY A 298 -9.25 3.66 12.82
N GLU A 299 -8.11 2.97 12.99
CA GLU A 299 -6.82 3.44 12.47
C GLU A 299 -6.79 3.47 10.92
N CYS A 300 -7.39 2.47 10.27
CA CYS A 300 -7.59 2.45 8.83
C CYS A 300 -8.52 3.60 8.37
N TRP A 301 -9.62 3.82 9.08
CA TRP A 301 -10.58 4.90 8.82
C TRP A 301 -9.92 6.27 8.85
N GLU A 302 -9.12 6.57 9.88
CA GLU A 302 -8.35 7.82 9.94
C GLU A 302 -7.46 8.02 8.71
N HIS A 303 -6.82 6.94 8.23
CA HIS A 303 -5.98 7.01 7.04
C HIS A 303 -6.79 7.31 5.79
N LEU A 304 -7.94 6.63 5.60
CA LEU A 304 -8.85 6.88 4.49
C LEU A 304 -9.44 8.29 4.51
N CYS A 305 -9.75 8.82 5.70
CA CYS A 305 -10.22 10.20 5.86
C CYS A 305 -9.16 11.22 5.42
N ARG A 306 -7.89 11.00 5.77
CA ARG A 306 -6.79 11.85 5.27
C ARG A 306 -6.63 11.75 3.76
N GLN A 307 -6.76 10.56 3.18
CA GLN A 307 -6.74 10.38 1.72
C GLN A 307 -7.91 11.11 1.05
N TYR A 308 -9.11 11.03 1.63
CA TYR A 308 -10.31 11.71 1.13
C TYR A 308 -10.12 13.23 1.08
N VAL A 309 -9.46 13.83 2.07
CA VAL A 309 -9.21 15.29 2.09
C VAL A 309 -8.09 15.70 1.14
N SER A 310 -7.07 14.82 0.97
CA SER A 310 -5.84 15.14 0.23
C SER A 310 -6.10 15.39 -1.26
N GLY A 311 -5.82 16.62 -1.72
CA GLY A 311 -5.97 17.01 -3.12
C GLY A 311 -7.41 17.21 -3.58
N ASN A 312 -8.41 17.00 -2.72
CA ASN A 312 -9.81 17.13 -3.08
C ASN A 312 -10.36 18.56 -2.88
N ILE A 313 -11.46 18.82 -3.58
CA ILE A 313 -12.24 20.05 -3.43
C ILE A 313 -13.37 19.77 -2.45
N ILE A 314 -13.34 20.44 -1.31
CA ILE A 314 -14.38 20.34 -0.27
C ILE A 314 -14.97 21.73 -0.06
N ASP A 315 -16.27 21.85 -0.26
CA ASP A 315 -17.01 23.11 -0.15
C ASP A 315 -16.36 24.27 -0.95
N GLY A 316 -15.84 23.95 -2.15
CA GLY A 316 -15.18 24.90 -3.05
C GLY A 316 -13.71 25.22 -2.70
N ILE A 317 -13.14 24.62 -1.65
CA ILE A 317 -11.77 24.82 -1.20
C ILE A 317 -10.93 23.60 -1.59
N VAL A 318 -9.80 23.83 -2.28
CA VAL A 318 -8.84 22.77 -2.62
C VAL A 318 -7.80 22.63 -1.50
N TYR A 319 -7.72 21.42 -0.92
CA TYR A 319 -6.79 21.15 0.17
C TYR A 319 -5.52 20.44 -0.32
N ASN A 320 -4.37 20.77 0.27
CA ASN A 320 -3.13 20.04 0.10
C ASN A 320 -3.22 18.66 0.78
N MET A 321 -2.12 17.89 0.73
CA MET A 321 -2.04 16.61 1.41
C MET A 321 -2.36 16.75 2.88
N ALA A 322 -3.36 16.02 3.34
CA ALA A 322 -3.76 15.97 4.74
C ALA A 322 -2.82 15.06 5.55
N SER A 323 -2.52 15.46 6.77
CA SER A 323 -1.72 14.69 7.72
C SER A 323 -2.30 14.74 9.12
N ARG A 324 -1.76 13.94 10.01
CA ARG A 324 -2.05 14.03 11.45
C ARG A 324 -1.24 15.18 12.07
N TRP A 325 -1.68 15.64 13.21
CA TRP A 325 -0.85 16.49 14.06
C TRP A 325 -0.82 15.95 15.48
N TRP A 326 0.34 15.97 16.11
CA TRP A 326 0.51 15.66 17.52
C TRP A 326 1.58 16.56 18.12
N GLY A 327 1.30 17.04 19.30
CA GLY A 327 2.23 17.92 19.99
C GLY A 327 1.66 18.43 21.29
N LYS A 328 2.47 19.20 22.01
CA LYS A 328 2.01 19.88 23.21
C LYS A 328 1.32 21.18 22.86
N ILE A 329 0.16 21.42 23.44
CA ILE A 329 -0.48 22.73 23.49
C ILE A 329 -0.38 23.28 24.91
N PHE A 330 -0.23 24.59 25.01
CA PHE A 330 -0.08 25.30 26.28
C PHE A 330 -1.30 26.20 26.46
N THR A 331 -1.95 26.09 27.61
CA THR A 331 -3.09 26.93 27.97
C THR A 331 -2.76 27.77 29.16
N GLU A 332 -3.58 28.79 29.46
CA GLU A 332 -3.38 29.61 30.67
C GLU A 332 -3.42 28.78 31.96
N GLU A 333 -4.26 27.73 31.95
CA GLU A 333 -4.43 26.83 33.10
C GLU A 333 -3.37 25.73 33.16
N ASN A 334 -2.79 25.34 32.01
CA ASN A 334 -1.79 24.26 31.92
C ASN A 334 -0.53 24.74 31.21
N LYS A 335 0.40 25.29 32.00
CA LYS A 335 1.71 25.79 31.55
C LYS A 335 2.72 24.68 31.26
N GLU A 336 2.51 23.44 31.71
CA GLU A 336 3.35 22.28 31.41
C GLU A 336 3.03 21.70 30.02
N GLY A 337 1.86 22.08 29.48
CA GLY A 337 1.36 21.65 28.19
C GLY A 337 0.74 20.26 28.22
N ALA A 338 -0.39 20.11 27.52
CA ALA A 338 -1.07 18.83 27.29
C ALA A 338 -0.70 18.27 25.92
N MET A 339 -0.42 16.96 25.87
CA MET A 339 -0.30 16.27 24.58
C MET A 339 -1.68 16.20 23.92
N VAL A 340 -1.74 16.65 22.68
CA VAL A 340 -2.95 16.66 21.86
C VAL A 340 -2.63 16.00 20.52
N GLU A 341 -3.59 15.27 20.02
CA GLU A 341 -3.57 14.68 18.70
C GLU A 341 -4.79 15.15 17.89
N LEU A 342 -4.58 15.34 16.59
CA LEU A 342 -5.62 15.65 15.60
C LEU A 342 -5.49 14.66 14.47
N ASP A 343 -6.59 14.02 14.09
CA ASP A 343 -6.58 12.91 13.14
C ASP A 343 -6.39 13.37 11.69
N VAL A 344 -6.96 14.53 11.33
CA VAL A 344 -6.89 15.11 10.00
C VAL A 344 -6.61 16.60 10.10
N VAL A 345 -5.52 17.06 9.49
CA VAL A 345 -5.20 18.48 9.33
C VAL A 345 -4.74 18.71 7.89
N ALA A 346 -5.32 19.71 7.22
CA ALA A 346 -4.95 20.08 5.86
C ALA A 346 -5.00 21.59 5.67
N GLU A 347 -3.98 22.17 5.03
CA GLU A 347 -3.98 23.59 4.61
C GLU A 347 -4.47 23.65 3.14
N SER A 348 -5.30 24.64 2.81
CA SER A 348 -5.70 24.88 1.43
C SER A 348 -4.51 25.30 0.55
N ILE A 349 -4.64 25.13 -0.76
CA ILE A 349 -3.57 25.52 -1.71
C ILE A 349 -3.28 27.02 -1.63
N ASP A 350 -4.31 27.86 -1.44
CA ASP A 350 -4.17 29.32 -1.29
C ASP A 350 -3.70 29.74 0.11
N ARG A 351 -3.53 28.79 1.04
CA ARG A 351 -3.08 28.97 2.43
C ARG A 351 -3.99 29.85 3.30
N LYS A 352 -5.23 30.07 2.88
CA LYS A 352 -6.20 30.88 3.62
C LYS A 352 -7.08 30.06 4.56
N HIS A 353 -7.13 28.74 4.34
CA HIS A 353 -8.03 27.85 5.06
C HIS A 353 -7.24 26.69 5.69
N ILE A 354 -7.62 26.31 6.91
CA ILE A 354 -7.16 25.11 7.61
C ILE A 354 -8.37 24.24 7.88
N LEU A 355 -8.32 22.98 7.45
CA LEU A 355 -9.26 21.96 7.84
C LEU A 355 -8.70 21.17 9.03
N ILE A 356 -9.53 21.00 10.07
CA ILE A 356 -9.24 20.17 11.24
C ILE A 356 -10.35 19.14 11.36
N GLY A 357 -9.98 17.86 11.35
CA GLY A 357 -10.92 16.75 11.41
C GLY A 357 -10.66 15.80 12.57
N GLU A 358 -11.76 15.26 13.12
CA GLU A 358 -11.79 14.20 14.10
C GLU A 358 -12.46 12.97 13.49
N CYS A 359 -11.85 11.77 13.67
CA CYS A 359 -12.35 10.52 13.10
C CYS A 359 -12.84 9.60 14.23
N LYS A 360 -14.03 9.00 14.05
CA LYS A 360 -14.58 8.02 15.00
C LYS A 360 -15.18 6.83 14.26
N TRP A 361 -14.70 5.64 14.61
CA TRP A 361 -15.25 4.37 14.11
C TRP A 361 -16.03 3.66 15.23
N THR A 362 -17.05 4.33 15.74
CA THR A 362 -17.90 3.86 16.85
C THR A 362 -19.36 4.02 16.47
N ASN A 363 -20.24 3.30 17.18
CA ASN A 363 -21.66 3.24 16.82
C ASN A 363 -22.49 4.45 17.29
N LYS A 364 -22.01 5.17 18.30
CA LYS A 364 -22.74 6.30 18.87
C LYS A 364 -21.77 7.42 19.23
N GLU A 365 -21.95 8.56 18.59
CA GLU A 365 -21.16 9.76 18.85
C GLU A 365 -22.06 10.98 19.04
N ASP A 366 -21.57 11.92 19.82
CA ASP A 366 -22.15 13.24 19.99
C ASP A 366 -21.31 14.25 19.20
N ALA A 367 -21.83 14.66 18.04
CA ALA A 367 -21.13 15.58 17.15
C ALA A 367 -20.85 16.93 17.82
N GLN A 368 -21.78 17.47 18.60
CA GLN A 368 -21.59 18.76 19.29
C GLN A 368 -20.45 18.67 20.32
N ARG A 369 -20.38 17.56 21.05
CA ARG A 369 -19.29 17.33 22.00
C ARG A 369 -17.92 17.26 21.31
N LEU A 370 -17.86 16.58 20.14
CA LEU A 370 -16.61 16.50 19.36
C LEU A 370 -16.19 17.88 18.85
N VAL A 371 -17.14 18.68 18.31
CA VAL A 371 -16.87 20.04 17.86
C VAL A 371 -16.37 20.91 19.00
N ASN A 372 -17.05 20.93 20.14
CA ASN A 372 -16.66 21.72 21.30
C ASN A 372 -15.25 21.35 21.77
N SER A 373 -14.91 20.04 21.74
CA SER A 373 -13.57 19.55 22.07
C SER A 373 -12.50 20.06 21.11
N LEU A 374 -12.80 20.09 19.79
CA LEU A 374 -11.89 20.62 18.78
C LEU A 374 -11.73 22.13 18.91
N GLU A 375 -12.81 22.87 19.08
CA GLU A 375 -12.80 24.34 19.26
C GLU A 375 -11.95 24.76 20.47
N ALA A 376 -12.01 24.00 21.56
CA ALA A 376 -11.19 24.25 22.74
C ALA A 376 -9.70 24.09 22.44
N LYS A 377 -9.31 23.11 21.59
CA LYS A 377 -7.92 22.85 21.18
C LYS A 377 -7.43 23.87 20.13
N ILE A 378 -8.26 24.24 19.17
CA ILE A 378 -7.91 25.09 18.01
C ILE A 378 -7.25 26.40 18.43
N LYS A 379 -7.74 27.03 19.50
CA LYS A 379 -7.21 28.30 20.03
C LYS A 379 -5.72 28.27 20.40
N TYR A 380 -5.17 27.08 20.66
CA TYR A 380 -3.80 26.88 21.15
C TYR A 380 -2.92 26.14 20.16
N LEU A 381 -3.40 25.87 18.94
CA LEU A 381 -2.63 25.13 17.93
C LEU A 381 -1.54 26.03 17.32
N PRO A 382 -0.26 25.61 17.37
CA PRO A 382 0.86 26.48 16.99
C PRO A 382 1.02 26.74 15.51
N PHE A 383 0.33 25.98 14.65
CA PHE A 383 0.47 26.06 13.20
C PHE A 383 -0.61 26.92 12.53
N ILE A 384 -1.64 27.33 13.25
CA ILE A 384 -2.68 28.21 12.70
C ILE A 384 -2.15 29.64 12.64
N LYS A 385 -2.16 30.21 11.44
CA LYS A 385 -1.66 31.57 11.18
C LYS A 385 -2.79 32.60 11.33
N LYS A 386 -2.41 33.81 11.72
CA LYS A 386 -3.36 34.93 11.79
C LYS A 386 -4.00 35.18 10.43
N GLY A 387 -5.34 35.22 10.41
CA GLY A 387 -6.13 35.46 9.18
C GLY A 387 -6.51 34.18 8.41
N GLN A 388 -6.11 33.02 8.86
CA GLN A 388 -6.63 31.75 8.30
C GLN A 388 -8.02 31.45 8.87
N SER A 389 -8.91 30.99 7.99
CA SER A 389 -10.21 30.44 8.37
C SER A 389 -10.07 28.96 8.74
N VAL A 390 -10.62 28.55 9.87
CA VAL A 390 -10.59 27.16 10.33
C VAL A 390 -11.91 26.49 10.03
N HIS A 391 -11.86 25.32 9.41
CA HIS A 391 -13.01 24.49 9.08
C HIS A 391 -12.94 23.19 9.87
N ILE A 392 -13.98 22.93 10.67
CA ILE A 392 -14.11 21.68 11.43
C ILE A 392 -14.87 20.65 10.59
N MET A 393 -14.36 19.43 10.54
CA MET A 393 -14.97 18.31 9.85
C MET A 393 -14.96 17.06 10.73
N LEU A 394 -16.08 16.35 10.78
CA LEU A 394 -16.18 15.10 11.50
C LEU A 394 -16.26 13.93 10.51
N PHE A 395 -15.56 12.85 10.81
CA PHE A 395 -15.58 11.61 10.03
C PHE A 395 -16.15 10.50 10.91
N LEU A 396 -17.40 10.17 10.73
CA LEU A 396 -18.13 9.31 11.63
C LEU A 396 -18.63 8.03 10.95
N LYS A 397 -18.54 6.91 11.64
CA LYS A 397 -19.08 5.62 11.16
C LYS A 397 -20.58 5.71 10.91
N ASN A 398 -21.32 6.33 11.84
CA ASN A 398 -22.77 6.43 11.83
C ASN A 398 -23.25 7.87 12.04
N GLU A 399 -24.50 8.11 11.69
CA GLU A 399 -25.16 9.39 11.95
C GLU A 399 -25.24 9.67 13.46
N PRO A 400 -24.78 10.86 13.92
CA PRO A 400 -24.95 11.29 15.30
C PRO A 400 -26.34 11.86 15.55
N HIS A 401 -26.70 12.06 16.81
CA HIS A 401 -27.99 12.70 17.17
C HIS A 401 -28.09 14.18 16.71
N ASN A 402 -26.97 14.90 16.70
CA ASN A 402 -26.90 16.33 16.34
C ASN A 402 -26.11 16.49 15.03
N LYS A 403 -26.82 16.59 13.89
CA LYS A 403 -26.23 16.65 12.55
C LYS A 403 -25.67 18.02 12.17
N ASP A 404 -26.16 19.08 12.76
CA ASP A 404 -25.91 20.47 12.32
C ASP A 404 -24.68 21.08 12.97
N ALA A 405 -23.96 20.33 13.79
CA ALA A 405 -22.82 20.83 14.56
C ALA A 405 -21.58 21.16 13.67
N ALA A 406 -21.36 20.38 12.61
CA ALA A 406 -20.26 20.55 11.67
C ALA A 406 -20.54 19.78 10.35
N ARG A 407 -19.66 19.95 9.36
CA ARG A 407 -19.64 19.07 8.19
C ARG A 407 -19.28 17.65 8.62
N ILE A 408 -20.13 16.68 8.30
CA ILE A 408 -19.90 15.27 8.63
C ILE A 408 -19.71 14.49 7.33
N ILE A 409 -18.70 13.61 7.33
CA ILE A 409 -18.38 12.67 6.25
C ILE A 409 -18.58 11.25 6.79
N TYR A 410 -19.30 10.46 6.03
CA TYR A 410 -19.63 9.07 6.35
C TYR A 410 -18.87 8.08 5.45
N PRO A 411 -18.83 6.79 5.78
CA PRO A 411 -18.27 5.75 4.91
C PRO A 411 -18.79 5.81 3.47
N SER A 412 -20.08 6.08 3.27
CA SER A 412 -20.71 6.23 1.96
C SER A 412 -20.17 7.40 1.12
N ASP A 413 -19.59 8.42 1.76
CA ASP A 413 -19.00 9.55 1.03
C ASP A 413 -17.61 9.21 0.49
N ILE A 414 -16.89 8.29 1.14
CA ILE A 414 -15.55 7.84 0.77
C ILE A 414 -15.63 6.62 -0.16
N VAL A 415 -16.50 5.66 0.15
CA VAL A 415 -16.76 4.47 -0.66
C VAL A 415 -17.94 4.76 -1.58
N LYS A 416 -17.74 5.64 -2.57
CA LYS A 416 -18.78 5.89 -3.58
C LYS A 416 -18.81 4.70 -4.54
N THR A 417 -19.93 4.02 -4.59
CA THR A 417 -20.32 3.18 -5.71
C THR A 417 -20.94 4.10 -6.76
N GLU A 418 -20.24 4.34 -7.88
CA GLU A 418 -20.87 4.93 -9.06
C GLU A 418 -21.90 3.98 -9.66
#